data_03b01ee0b1118140e4bd762415d0db90
#
_entry.id   03b01ee0b1118140e4bd762415d0db90
#
_cell.length_a   1.000
_cell.length_b   1.000
_cell.length_c   1.000
_cell.angle_alpha   90.00
_cell.angle_beta   90.00
_cell.angle_gamma   90.00
#
_symmetry.space_group_name_H-M   'P 1'
#
loop_
_entity.id
_entity.type
_entity.pdbx_description
1 polymer ?
#
loop_
_entity_poly.entity_id
_entity_poly.type
_entity_poly.pdbx_seq_one_letter_code
_entity_poly.pdbx_strand_id
1 'polypeptide(L)'
;FGERMSFVWLDAARYADTNGYQRDTVRIMWRWRDWVIEAFNQNMPYDEFTIEQLAGDLLPDATLSQRIATGFNRNHRINGEGGIIPEEYAVEYVADRVSTTSTAFMGLSISCARCHDHKYDPFTQKEFYELYAYFNNVPEEGKGREVGNDVPIAEVPTPEQAVRRDELTAKIASLEQQLSGPDERLDALQTAWEQEQ
;
A
#
# COMPACT_ATOMS: atom_id res chain seq x y z
N PHE A 1 7.74 18.66 16.81
CA PHE A 1 8.98 18.62 16.01
C PHE A 1 8.77 17.77 14.77
N GLY A 2 8.42 16.49 14.89
CA GLY A 2 8.27 15.56 13.77
C GLY A 2 7.28 16.02 12.71
N GLU A 3 6.11 16.54 13.06
CA GLU A 3 5.15 17.10 12.10
C GLU A 3 5.80 18.17 11.21
N ARG A 4 6.55 19.09 11.79
CA ARG A 4 7.20 20.17 11.01
C ARG A 4 8.33 19.64 10.13
N MET A 5 9.12 18.70 10.63
CA MET A 5 10.25 18.13 9.90
C MET A 5 9.80 17.19 8.77
N SER A 6 8.69 16.49 8.97
CA SER A 6 8.15 15.56 7.96
C SER A 6 7.65 16.26 6.69
N PHE A 7 7.28 17.54 6.72
CA PHE A 7 6.73 18.24 5.55
C PHE A 7 7.60 18.09 4.30
N VAL A 8 8.91 18.36 4.42
CA VAL A 8 9.85 18.29 3.30
C VAL A 8 9.98 16.84 2.79
N TRP A 9 9.95 15.87 3.73
CA TRP A 9 10.01 14.46 3.37
C TRP A 9 8.74 13.98 2.68
N LEU A 10 7.58 14.34 3.20
CA LEU A 10 6.27 14.00 2.60
C LEU A 10 6.14 14.56 1.18
N ASP A 11 6.62 15.79 0.96
CA ASP A 11 6.68 16.43 -0.35
C ASP A 11 7.60 15.66 -1.31
N ALA A 12 8.82 15.34 -0.89
CA ALA A 12 9.77 14.58 -1.69
C ALA A 12 9.27 13.18 -2.02
N ALA A 13 8.57 12.53 -1.07
CA ALA A 13 7.96 11.22 -1.22
C ALA A 13 6.62 11.26 -1.97
N ARG A 14 6.10 12.42 -2.36
CA ARG A 14 4.83 12.64 -3.08
C ARG A 14 3.60 12.15 -2.30
N TYR A 15 3.62 12.30 -0.97
CA TYR A 15 2.46 11.94 -0.15
C TYR A 15 1.21 12.69 -0.60
N ALA A 16 0.11 11.97 -0.71
CA ALA A 16 -1.22 12.52 -0.91
C ALA A 16 -2.30 11.62 -0.33
N ASP A 17 -3.42 12.21 0.06
CA ASP A 17 -4.61 11.49 0.55
C ASP A 17 -5.56 11.10 -0.59
N THR A 18 -5.14 11.33 -1.85
CA THR A 18 -5.89 11.01 -3.07
C THR A 18 -4.99 10.43 -4.16
N ASN A 19 -5.57 9.90 -5.22
CA ASN A 19 -4.85 9.16 -6.26
C ASN A 19 -4.12 10.03 -7.28
N GLY A 20 -4.51 11.30 -7.46
CA GLY A 20 -3.80 12.28 -8.28
C GLY A 20 -4.06 12.24 -9.79
N TYR A 21 -5.05 11.47 -10.26
CA TYR A 21 -5.53 11.44 -11.64
C TYR A 21 -6.97 11.96 -11.74
N GLN A 22 -7.61 11.86 -12.92
CA GLN A 22 -8.97 12.33 -13.19
C GLN A 22 -9.99 11.78 -12.16
N ARG A 23 -9.92 10.49 -11.86
CA ARG A 23 -10.60 9.88 -10.72
C ARG A 23 -9.73 10.03 -9.48
N ASP A 24 -9.76 11.21 -8.91
CA ASP A 24 -8.97 11.55 -7.73
C ASP A 24 -9.66 11.04 -6.45
N THR A 25 -9.80 9.73 -6.36
CA THR A 25 -10.45 9.08 -5.23
C THR A 25 -9.55 9.10 -3.99
N VAL A 26 -10.20 9.17 -2.83
CA VAL A 26 -9.50 9.13 -1.53
C VAL A 26 -8.81 7.79 -1.34
N ARG A 27 -7.58 7.84 -0.84
CA ARG A 27 -6.82 6.67 -0.39
C ARG A 27 -6.28 6.87 1.03
N ILE A 28 -6.08 5.78 1.73
CA ILE A 28 -5.70 5.78 3.13
C ILE A 28 -4.19 5.56 3.23
N MET A 29 -3.42 6.68 3.26
CA MET A 29 -1.96 6.68 3.40
C MET A 29 -1.47 7.34 4.70
N TRP A 30 -2.38 7.90 5.51
CA TRP A 30 -2.05 8.65 6.71
C TRP A 30 -1.27 7.83 7.76
N ARG A 31 -1.38 6.50 7.79
CA ARG A 31 -0.58 5.64 8.65
C ARG A 31 0.91 5.73 8.35
N TRP A 32 1.28 5.79 7.06
CA TRP A 32 2.67 6.01 6.67
C TRP A 32 3.13 7.43 7.01
N ARG A 33 2.32 8.44 6.81
CA ARG A 33 2.62 9.81 7.25
C ARG A 33 2.90 9.86 8.75
N ASP A 34 2.06 9.25 9.55
CA ASP A 34 2.22 9.23 11.01
C ASP A 34 3.48 8.48 11.42
N TRP A 35 3.83 7.40 10.70
CA TRP A 35 5.10 6.70 10.87
C TRP A 35 6.30 7.63 10.61
N VAL A 36 6.28 8.41 9.52
CA VAL A 36 7.33 9.40 9.22
C VAL A 36 7.45 10.44 10.33
N ILE A 37 6.33 10.97 10.82
CA ILE A 37 6.31 11.94 11.91
C ILE A 37 6.97 11.36 13.17
N GLU A 38 6.63 10.12 13.50
CA GLU A 38 7.17 9.44 14.68
C GLU A 38 8.66 9.13 14.51
N ALA A 39 9.10 8.70 13.35
CA ALA A 39 10.52 8.48 13.06
C ALA A 39 11.36 9.76 13.31
N PHE A 40 10.86 10.93 12.89
CA PHE A 40 11.50 12.20 13.20
C PHE A 40 11.45 12.55 14.69
N ASN A 41 10.35 12.27 15.39
CA ASN A 41 10.23 12.52 16.83
C ASN A 41 11.19 11.67 17.64
N GLN A 42 11.42 10.42 17.23
CA GLN A 42 12.34 9.49 17.87
C GLN A 42 13.79 9.70 17.44
N ASN A 43 14.04 10.62 16.50
CA ASN A 43 15.36 10.83 15.91
C ASN A 43 15.95 9.53 15.34
N MET A 44 15.13 8.78 14.59
CA MET A 44 15.55 7.52 13.95
C MET A 44 16.80 7.73 13.10
N PRO A 45 17.82 6.85 13.20
CA PRO A 45 19.00 6.91 12.34
C PRO A 45 18.63 6.87 10.86
N TYR A 46 19.36 7.62 10.02
CA TYR A 46 19.01 7.76 8.60
C TYR A 46 19.10 6.45 7.81
N ASP A 47 20.03 5.59 8.15
CA ASP A 47 20.16 4.25 7.57
C ASP A 47 18.96 3.36 7.90
N GLU A 48 18.51 3.34 9.15
CA GLU A 48 17.32 2.63 9.58
C GLU A 48 16.06 3.18 8.90
N PHE A 49 15.90 4.51 8.89
CA PHE A 49 14.82 5.21 8.20
C PHE A 49 14.76 4.87 6.70
N THR A 50 15.92 4.73 6.05
CA THR A 50 16.02 4.38 4.63
C THR A 50 15.65 2.90 4.41
N ILE A 51 16.24 2.00 5.18
CA ILE A 51 16.01 0.55 5.06
C ILE A 51 14.54 0.22 5.28
N GLU A 52 13.93 0.77 6.34
CA GLU A 52 12.53 0.46 6.64
C GLU A 52 11.57 0.97 5.57
N GLN A 53 11.81 2.14 4.98
CA GLN A 53 10.95 2.65 3.91
C GLN A 53 11.11 1.92 2.57
N LEU A 54 12.29 1.45 2.25
CA LEU A 54 12.53 0.75 0.98
C LEU A 54 12.24 -0.75 1.05
N ALA A 55 12.53 -1.38 2.18
CA ALA A 55 12.55 -2.84 2.34
C ALA A 55 12.16 -3.31 3.75
N GLY A 56 11.40 -2.53 4.51
CA GLY A 56 11.01 -2.88 5.88
C GLY A 56 10.22 -4.18 6.00
N ASP A 57 9.43 -4.51 4.98
CA ASP A 57 8.67 -5.76 4.89
C ASP A 57 9.55 -7.00 4.61
N LEU A 58 10.78 -6.80 4.12
CA LEU A 58 11.74 -7.87 3.85
C LEU A 58 12.69 -8.16 5.03
N LEU A 59 12.60 -7.38 6.10
CA LEU A 59 13.39 -7.62 7.30
C LEU A 59 12.99 -8.93 7.99
N PRO A 60 13.91 -9.65 8.64
CA PRO A 60 13.56 -10.82 9.43
C PRO A 60 12.51 -10.47 10.50
N ASP A 61 11.44 -11.25 10.57
CA ASP A 61 10.32 -11.05 11.51
C ASP A 61 9.73 -9.63 11.46
N ALA A 62 9.60 -9.08 10.26
CA ALA A 62 9.15 -7.71 10.00
C ALA A 62 7.91 -7.33 10.81
N THR A 63 8.06 -6.30 11.63
CA THR A 63 6.98 -5.76 12.47
C THR A 63 5.94 -5.03 11.63
N LEU A 64 4.76 -4.76 12.21
CA LEU A 64 3.74 -3.95 11.55
C LEU A 64 4.26 -2.53 11.24
N SER A 65 5.05 -1.93 12.14
CA SER A 65 5.68 -0.62 11.93
C SER A 65 6.58 -0.61 10.69
N GLN A 66 7.43 -1.61 10.54
CA GLN A 66 8.32 -1.75 9.38
C GLN A 66 7.57 -1.96 8.07
N ARG A 67 6.45 -2.70 8.11
CA ARG A 67 5.56 -2.83 6.94
C ARG A 67 4.85 -1.52 6.60
N ILE A 68 4.44 -0.72 7.61
CA ILE A 68 3.88 0.62 7.37
C ILE A 68 4.91 1.53 6.69
N ALA A 69 6.17 1.46 7.11
CA ALA A 69 7.25 2.25 6.54
C ALA A 69 7.36 2.07 5.02
N THR A 70 7.15 0.85 4.49
CA THR A 70 7.19 0.57 3.05
C THR A 70 6.08 1.27 2.25
N GLY A 71 5.16 1.95 2.92
CA GLY A 71 4.18 2.85 2.29
C GLY A 71 4.83 3.93 1.42
N PHE A 72 6.12 4.25 1.63
CA PHE A 72 6.90 5.09 0.72
C PHE A 72 6.78 4.63 -0.74
N ASN A 73 6.87 3.33 -0.99
CA ASN A 73 6.79 2.73 -2.31
C ASN A 73 5.37 2.78 -2.92
N ARG A 74 4.37 3.23 -2.15
CA ARG A 74 2.96 3.28 -2.54
C ARG A 74 2.43 4.70 -2.77
N ASN A 75 3.27 5.74 -2.64
CA ASN A 75 2.87 7.14 -2.80
C ASN A 75 2.73 7.60 -4.26
N HIS A 76 3.07 6.75 -5.24
CA HIS A 76 2.89 7.10 -6.66
C HIS A 76 1.41 7.35 -6.98
N ARG A 77 1.16 8.11 -8.03
CA ARG A 77 -0.20 8.32 -8.55
C ARG A 77 -0.78 7.00 -9.07
N ILE A 78 -2.08 6.81 -8.90
CA ILE A 78 -2.78 5.61 -9.35
C ILE A 78 -3.92 6.02 -10.27
N ASN A 79 -3.99 5.43 -11.47
CA ASN A 79 -5.03 5.73 -12.44
C ASN A 79 -6.16 4.71 -12.36
N GLY A 80 -7.37 5.18 -12.03
CA GLY A 80 -8.61 4.39 -11.97
C GLY A 80 -9.56 4.60 -13.17
N GLU A 81 -9.11 5.26 -14.25
CA GLU A 81 -9.95 5.55 -15.41
C GLU A 81 -10.36 4.30 -16.20
N GLY A 82 -11.53 4.37 -16.87
CA GLY A 82 -12.10 3.22 -17.58
C GLY A 82 -11.36 2.81 -18.85
N GLY A 83 -10.64 3.72 -19.49
CA GLY A 83 -10.02 3.51 -20.81
C GLY A 83 -8.51 3.31 -20.81
N ILE A 84 -7.92 3.05 -19.65
CA ILE A 84 -6.46 2.84 -19.53
C ILE A 84 -6.04 1.44 -19.96
N ILE A 85 -4.76 1.32 -20.27
CA ILE A 85 -4.07 0.03 -20.47
C ILE A 85 -3.35 -0.29 -19.15
N PRO A 86 -3.82 -1.27 -18.33
CA PRO A 86 -3.24 -1.53 -17.02
C PRO A 86 -1.76 -1.87 -17.05
N GLU A 87 -1.31 -2.60 -18.05
CA GLU A 87 0.09 -3.01 -18.21
C GLU A 87 1.02 -1.79 -18.43
N GLU A 88 0.55 -0.77 -19.15
CA GLU A 88 1.29 0.49 -19.33
C GLU A 88 1.47 1.20 -17.99
N TYR A 89 0.40 1.34 -17.22
CA TYR A 89 0.47 2.00 -15.92
C TYR A 89 1.27 1.22 -14.88
N ALA A 90 1.25 -0.11 -14.91
CA ALA A 90 2.12 -0.92 -14.06
C ALA A 90 3.61 -0.58 -14.30
N VAL A 91 4.02 -0.42 -15.57
CA VAL A 91 5.37 0.02 -15.94
C VAL A 91 5.65 1.44 -15.45
N GLU A 92 4.69 2.36 -15.61
CA GLU A 92 4.83 3.74 -15.16
C GLU A 92 4.98 3.85 -13.63
N TYR A 93 4.26 3.05 -12.85
CA TYR A 93 4.36 3.05 -11.39
C TYR A 93 5.73 2.59 -10.91
N VAL A 94 6.33 1.59 -11.58
CA VAL A 94 7.70 1.16 -11.25
C VAL A 94 8.73 2.24 -11.63
N ALA A 95 8.61 2.82 -12.82
CA ALA A 95 9.50 3.91 -13.25
C ALA A 95 9.42 5.14 -12.30
N ASP A 96 8.24 5.43 -11.79
CA ASP A 96 8.01 6.48 -10.84
C ASP A 96 8.64 6.19 -9.46
N ARG A 97 8.60 4.94 -8.96
CA ARG A 97 9.33 4.52 -7.75
C ARG A 97 10.84 4.71 -7.89
N VAL A 98 11.41 4.30 -9.03
CA VAL A 98 12.82 4.50 -9.34
C VAL A 98 13.19 5.98 -9.26
N SER A 99 12.43 6.81 -9.96
CA SER A 99 12.67 8.25 -10.01
C SER A 99 12.55 8.91 -8.63
N THR A 100 11.53 8.53 -7.87
CA THR A 100 11.31 9.11 -6.53
C THR A 100 12.35 8.65 -5.54
N THR A 101 12.71 7.36 -5.53
CA THR A 101 13.77 6.85 -4.66
C THR A 101 15.08 7.57 -4.94
N SER A 102 15.44 7.73 -6.21
CA SER A 102 16.66 8.44 -6.58
C SER A 102 16.62 9.90 -6.16
N THR A 103 15.50 10.59 -6.35
CA THR A 103 15.36 12.00 -5.98
C THR A 103 15.32 12.19 -4.46
N ALA A 104 14.51 11.42 -3.74
CA ALA A 104 14.28 11.61 -2.31
C ALA A 104 15.48 11.19 -1.45
N PHE A 105 16.08 10.04 -1.73
CA PHE A 105 17.16 9.48 -0.92
C PHE A 105 18.56 9.87 -1.41
N MET A 106 18.76 10.05 -2.71
CA MET A 106 20.08 10.28 -3.29
C MET A 106 20.27 11.70 -3.85
N GLY A 107 19.19 12.48 -3.99
CA GLY A 107 19.25 13.81 -4.62
C GLY A 107 19.57 13.75 -6.12
N LEU A 108 19.29 12.65 -6.80
CA LEU A 108 19.66 12.38 -8.19
C LEU A 108 18.43 12.34 -9.10
N SER A 109 18.50 13.03 -10.25
CA SER A 109 17.45 12.96 -11.28
C SER A 109 17.78 11.91 -12.33
N ILE A 110 17.42 10.64 -12.06
CA ILE A 110 17.75 9.50 -12.94
C ILE A 110 16.75 9.29 -14.10
N SER A 111 15.64 10.00 -14.12
CA SER A 111 14.52 9.74 -15.07
C SER A 111 14.93 9.81 -16.54
N CYS A 112 15.93 10.63 -16.92
CA CYS A 112 16.44 10.71 -18.29
C CYS A 112 17.03 9.37 -18.75
N ALA A 113 17.61 8.60 -17.82
CA ALA A 113 18.23 7.31 -18.10
C ALA A 113 17.20 6.21 -18.44
N ARG A 114 15.91 6.48 -18.31
CA ARG A 114 14.86 5.58 -18.79
C ARG A 114 14.93 5.34 -20.32
N CYS A 115 15.31 6.36 -21.09
CA CYS A 115 15.29 6.29 -22.57
C CYS A 115 16.69 6.22 -23.19
N HIS A 116 17.70 6.78 -22.54
CA HIS A 116 19.09 6.85 -23.00
C HIS A 116 20.02 7.10 -21.84
N ASP A 117 21.32 6.88 -21.99
CA ASP A 117 22.30 7.21 -20.96
C ASP A 117 22.16 8.70 -20.56
N HIS A 118 22.27 8.99 -19.25
CA HIS A 118 22.07 10.33 -18.75
C HIS A 118 23.09 11.29 -19.38
N LYS A 119 22.62 12.48 -19.80
CA LYS A 119 23.47 13.39 -20.60
C LYS A 119 24.64 13.98 -19.81
N TYR A 120 24.41 14.25 -18.52
CA TYR A 120 25.35 15.00 -17.69
C TYR A 120 25.97 14.16 -16.58
N ASP A 121 25.21 13.24 -16.01
CA ASP A 121 25.60 12.40 -14.90
C ASP A 121 26.00 10.99 -15.39
N PRO A 122 26.88 10.27 -14.69
CA PRO A 122 27.41 8.99 -15.14
C PRO A 122 26.41 7.83 -14.90
N PHE A 123 25.15 8.01 -15.27
CA PHE A 123 24.11 6.98 -15.19
C PHE A 123 23.78 6.47 -16.59
N THR A 124 23.90 5.16 -16.77
CA THR A 124 23.51 4.51 -18.00
C THR A 124 22.04 4.10 -17.98
N GLN A 125 21.44 3.93 -19.14
CA GLN A 125 20.11 3.34 -19.27
C GLN A 125 20.05 1.95 -18.61
N LYS A 126 21.11 1.17 -18.72
CA LYS A 126 21.23 -0.16 -18.09
C LYS A 126 21.06 -0.07 -16.57
N GLU A 127 21.76 0.86 -15.92
CA GLU A 127 21.66 1.06 -14.45
C GLU A 127 20.27 1.52 -14.02
N PHE A 128 19.57 2.33 -14.84
CA PHE A 128 18.17 2.64 -14.59
C PHE A 128 17.31 1.38 -14.52
N TYR A 129 17.47 0.46 -15.47
CA TYR A 129 16.68 -0.77 -15.49
C TYR A 129 17.15 -1.82 -14.49
N GLU A 130 18.39 -1.79 -14.07
CA GLU A 130 18.85 -2.57 -12.93
C GLU A 130 18.18 -2.11 -11.63
N LEU A 131 18.10 -0.79 -11.40
CA LEU A 131 17.35 -0.24 -10.26
C LEU A 131 15.85 -0.48 -10.39
N TYR A 132 15.29 -0.37 -11.59
CA TYR A 132 13.89 -0.67 -11.91
C TYR A 132 13.51 -2.11 -11.50
N ALA A 133 14.40 -3.08 -11.71
CA ALA A 133 14.14 -4.48 -11.39
C ALA A 133 13.89 -4.72 -9.89
N TYR A 134 14.48 -3.93 -9.00
CA TYR A 134 14.21 -4.00 -7.55
C TYR A 134 12.79 -3.61 -7.17
N PHE A 135 12.14 -2.75 -7.96
CA PHE A 135 10.77 -2.28 -7.71
C PHE A 135 9.71 -2.97 -8.56
N ASN A 136 10.12 -3.83 -9.49
CA ASN A 136 9.22 -4.53 -10.42
C ASN A 136 8.71 -5.88 -9.88
N ASN A 137 8.77 -6.07 -8.58
CA ASN A 137 8.35 -7.30 -7.90
C ASN A 137 7.11 -7.09 -6.99
N VAL A 138 6.55 -5.89 -6.95
CA VAL A 138 5.34 -5.59 -6.20
C VAL A 138 4.14 -6.13 -7.00
N PRO A 139 3.28 -6.99 -6.42
CA PRO A 139 2.10 -7.54 -7.08
C PRO A 139 0.98 -6.49 -7.16
N GLU A 140 1.22 -5.44 -7.92
CA GLU A 140 0.34 -4.29 -8.11
C GLU A 140 -0.28 -4.33 -9.48
N GLU A 141 -1.58 -4.05 -9.54
CA GLU A 141 -2.28 -3.88 -10.79
C GLU A 141 -2.09 -2.45 -11.31
N GLY A 142 -1.97 -2.27 -12.64
CA GLY A 142 -1.81 -0.94 -13.24
C GLY A 142 -3.07 -0.09 -13.18
N LYS A 143 -4.23 -0.70 -12.90
CA LYS A 143 -5.51 -0.01 -12.78
C LYS A 143 -5.94 0.08 -11.32
N GLY A 144 -6.17 1.30 -10.86
CA GLY A 144 -6.65 1.60 -9.53
C GLY A 144 -8.11 1.18 -9.29
N ARG A 145 -8.42 0.89 -8.04
CA ARG A 145 -9.79 0.61 -7.59
C ARG A 145 -10.64 1.88 -7.57
N GLU A 146 -11.95 1.69 -7.60
CA GLU A 146 -12.89 2.82 -7.52
C GLU A 146 -12.99 3.39 -6.10
N VAL A 147 -12.68 2.59 -5.09
CA VAL A 147 -12.77 2.97 -3.67
C VAL A 147 -11.67 2.31 -2.87
N GLY A 148 -11.01 3.09 -2.02
CA GLY A 148 -9.98 2.62 -1.10
C GLY A 148 -8.61 2.43 -1.74
N ASN A 149 -7.73 1.74 -1.04
CA ASN A 149 -6.36 1.48 -1.49
C ASN A 149 -6.31 0.27 -2.44
N ASP A 150 -5.37 0.32 -3.37
CA ASP A 150 -5.07 -0.80 -4.26
C ASP A 150 -4.21 -1.85 -3.55
N VAL A 151 -4.36 -3.09 -3.98
CA VAL A 151 -3.56 -4.21 -3.47
C VAL A 151 -2.09 -4.07 -3.90
N PRO A 152 -1.13 -4.56 -3.10
CA PRO A 152 -1.29 -5.20 -1.79
C PRO A 152 -1.67 -4.19 -0.69
N ILE A 153 -2.50 -4.62 0.26
CA ILE A 153 -2.99 -3.78 1.37
C ILE A 153 -2.49 -4.38 2.70
N ALA A 154 -1.98 -3.52 3.57
CA ALA A 154 -1.73 -3.86 4.97
C ALA A 154 -2.91 -3.37 5.83
N GLU A 155 -3.50 -4.27 6.62
CA GLU A 155 -4.47 -3.87 7.64
C GLU A 155 -3.75 -3.30 8.86
N VAL A 156 -4.08 -2.07 9.21
CA VAL A 156 -3.47 -1.34 10.32
C VAL A 156 -4.56 -0.82 11.26
N PRO A 157 -5.26 -1.70 11.99
CA PRO A 157 -6.29 -1.28 12.92
C PRO A 157 -5.69 -0.50 14.11
N THR A 158 -6.48 0.42 14.70
CA THR A 158 -6.17 0.92 16.02
C THR A 158 -6.38 -0.18 17.07
N PRO A 159 -5.85 -0.05 18.29
CA PRO A 159 -6.11 -1.04 19.35
C PRO A 159 -7.60 -1.31 19.57
N GLU A 160 -8.43 -0.26 19.58
CA GLU A 160 -9.88 -0.37 19.74
C GLU A 160 -10.53 -1.09 18.55
N GLN A 161 -10.09 -0.79 17.32
CA GLN A 161 -10.57 -1.46 16.10
C GLN A 161 -10.17 -2.94 16.07
N ALA A 162 -8.95 -3.28 16.55
CA ALA A 162 -8.50 -4.65 16.63
C ALA A 162 -9.38 -5.47 17.59
N VAL A 163 -9.64 -4.98 18.80
CA VAL A 163 -10.56 -5.61 19.76
C VAL A 163 -11.94 -5.79 19.14
N ARG A 164 -12.47 -4.74 18.52
CA ARG A 164 -13.82 -4.80 17.91
C ARG A 164 -13.90 -5.78 16.75
N ARG A 165 -12.87 -5.86 15.93
CA ARG A 165 -12.76 -6.83 14.84
C ARG A 165 -12.80 -8.25 15.39
N ASP A 166 -12.01 -8.53 16.44
CA ASP A 166 -11.91 -9.86 17.02
C ASP A 166 -13.24 -10.31 17.67
N GLU A 167 -13.94 -9.38 18.37
CA GLU A 167 -15.31 -9.60 18.85
C GLU A 167 -16.31 -9.94 17.74
N LEU A 168 -16.28 -9.17 16.65
CA LEU A 168 -17.17 -9.38 15.51
C LEU A 168 -16.86 -10.69 14.79
N THR A 169 -15.59 -11.03 14.63
CA THR A 169 -15.15 -12.29 14.03
C THR A 169 -15.65 -13.49 14.84
N ALA A 170 -15.51 -13.44 16.17
CA ALA A 170 -16.02 -14.48 17.05
C ALA A 170 -17.56 -14.60 16.97
N LYS A 171 -18.27 -13.47 16.89
CA LYS A 171 -19.73 -13.45 16.74
C LYS A 171 -20.18 -14.03 15.39
N ILE A 172 -19.49 -13.69 14.29
CA ILE A 172 -19.77 -14.26 12.97
C ILE A 172 -19.60 -15.77 13.00
N ALA A 173 -18.46 -16.27 13.50
CA ALA A 173 -18.21 -17.71 13.60
C ALA A 173 -19.30 -18.45 14.42
N SER A 174 -19.75 -17.86 15.53
CA SER A 174 -20.84 -18.40 16.34
C SER A 174 -22.18 -18.46 15.57
N LEU A 175 -22.49 -17.41 14.82
CA LEU A 175 -23.73 -17.37 14.02
C LEU A 175 -23.68 -18.34 12.83
N GLU A 176 -22.53 -18.47 12.17
CA GLU A 176 -22.32 -19.44 11.09
C GLU A 176 -22.47 -20.87 11.60
N GLN A 177 -21.96 -21.15 12.80
CA GLN A 177 -22.15 -22.46 13.45
C GLN A 177 -23.63 -22.73 13.75
N GLN A 178 -24.40 -21.73 14.21
CA GLN A 178 -25.83 -21.87 14.45
C GLN A 178 -26.60 -22.09 13.14
N LEU A 179 -26.22 -21.40 12.05
CA LEU A 179 -26.86 -21.56 10.74
C LEU A 179 -26.56 -22.89 10.07
N SER A 180 -25.39 -23.48 10.33
CA SER A 180 -24.99 -24.78 9.78
C SER A 180 -25.50 -25.97 10.60
N GLY A 181 -26.00 -25.70 11.81
CA GLY A 181 -26.55 -26.72 12.68
C GLY A 181 -27.96 -27.19 12.27
N PRO A 182 -28.40 -28.37 12.69
CA PRO A 182 -29.79 -28.81 12.50
C PRO A 182 -30.72 -27.87 13.27
N ASP A 183 -31.77 -27.39 12.62
CA ASP A 183 -32.83 -26.59 13.24
C ASP A 183 -34.12 -27.44 13.27
N GLU A 184 -34.39 -28.07 14.44
CA GLU A 184 -35.53 -28.91 14.62
C GLU A 184 -36.86 -28.23 14.28
N ARG A 185 -36.93 -26.90 14.41
CA ARG A 185 -38.15 -26.16 14.07
C ARG A 185 -38.32 -26.03 12.56
N LEU A 186 -37.22 -25.79 11.83
CA LEU A 186 -37.26 -25.77 10.36
C LEU A 186 -37.54 -27.16 9.79
N ASP A 187 -36.91 -28.20 10.36
CA ASP A 187 -37.14 -29.58 9.97
C ASP A 187 -38.58 -29.98 10.17
N ALA A 188 -39.22 -29.60 11.31
CA ALA A 188 -40.63 -29.84 11.58
C ALA A 188 -41.55 -29.08 10.61
N LEU A 189 -41.22 -27.84 10.28
CA LEU A 189 -42.01 -27.04 9.30
C LEU A 189 -41.88 -27.60 7.89
N GLN A 190 -40.69 -28.03 7.51
CA GLN A 190 -40.48 -28.71 6.23
C GLN A 190 -41.25 -30.01 6.13
N THR A 191 -41.21 -30.83 7.17
CA THR A 191 -41.96 -32.11 7.22
C THR A 191 -43.47 -31.86 7.11
N ALA A 192 -44.00 -30.87 7.81
CA ALA A 192 -45.40 -30.49 7.72
C ALA A 192 -45.81 -30.06 6.32
N TRP A 193 -44.99 -29.20 5.70
CA TRP A 193 -45.20 -28.72 4.33
C TRP A 193 -45.15 -29.87 3.29
N GLU A 194 -44.20 -30.81 3.41
CA GLU A 194 -44.07 -31.94 2.53
C GLU A 194 -45.29 -32.91 2.62
N GLN A 195 -45.99 -32.94 3.77
CA GLN A 195 -47.20 -33.77 3.95
C GLN A 195 -48.47 -33.14 3.36
N GLU A 196 -48.45 -31.82 3.09
CA GLU A 196 -49.56 -31.07 2.47
C GLU A 196 -49.53 -31.06 0.93
N GLN A 197 -48.46 -31.59 0.31
CA GLN A 197 -48.31 -31.68 -1.15
C GLN A 197 -48.77 -33.05 -1.67
#